data_69ff75107a9927ef9f2b39f2ad151163
#
_entry.id   69ff75107a9927ef9f2b39f2ad151163
#
_cell.length_a   1.000
_cell.length_b   1.000
_cell.length_c   1.000
_cell.angle_alpha   90.00
_cell.angle_beta   90.00
_cell.angle_gamma   90.00
#
_symmetry.space_group_name_H-M   'P 1'
#
loop_
_entity.id
_entity.type
_entity.pdbx_description
1 polymer ?
#
loop_
_entity_poly.entity_id
_entity_poly.type
_entity_poly.pdbx_seq_one_letter_code
_entity_poly.pdbx_strand_id
1 'polypeptide(L)'
;MRRALLILATIALLLPPTVLLAQSPSPEVKKTAKADESAKPSGDGAGQTMKDSWITTKAKLALTTDGRTKARHISVETQGATVMLRGKVSSMAERAAAEEIARGISGVASVYNALQIVPDDQRKTVDAKDDGIETAIRERLMNDAQLKAASIKIRSDNSVVTLRGKVTDPKAKSHASDVVRGVPGVKSVRNELAL
;
A
#
# COMPACT_ATOMS: atom_id res chain seq x y z
N MET A 1 -47.88 -31.52 -24.71
CA MET A 1 -48.12 -31.00 -26.06
C MET A 1 -46.91 -30.15 -26.41
N ARG A 2 -45.91 -30.72 -27.07
CA ARG A 2 -45.55 -30.55 -28.49
C ARG A 2 -45.46 -29.06 -28.86
N ARG A 3 -44.29 -28.50 -29.15
CA ARG A 3 -43.55 -28.63 -30.40
C ARG A 3 -42.10 -28.12 -30.26
N ALA A 4 -41.19 -28.98 -30.65
CA ALA A 4 -39.83 -28.70 -31.08
C ALA A 4 -39.84 -27.94 -32.42
N LEU A 5 -38.87 -27.06 -32.65
CA LEU A 5 -38.44 -26.75 -34.02
C LEU A 5 -36.94 -26.54 -34.04
N LEU A 6 -36.27 -27.53 -34.60
CA LEU A 6 -34.91 -27.50 -35.12
C LEU A 6 -34.89 -26.67 -36.40
N ILE A 7 -33.91 -25.80 -36.58
CA ILE A 7 -33.44 -25.41 -37.91
C ILE A 7 -31.91 -25.52 -37.94
N LEU A 8 -31.47 -26.40 -38.82
CA LEU A 8 -30.12 -26.72 -39.19
C LEU A 8 -29.56 -25.75 -40.26
N ALA A 9 -28.23 -25.64 -40.28
CA ALA A 9 -27.35 -25.46 -41.44
C ALA A 9 -27.27 -24.02 -42.00
N THR A 10 -26.07 -23.49 -42.24
CA THR A 10 -25.15 -23.90 -43.27
C THR A 10 -23.74 -23.39 -43.06
N ILE A 11 -22.80 -24.24 -43.33
CA ILE A 11 -21.38 -24.10 -43.53
C ILE A 11 -21.10 -23.18 -44.74
N ALA A 12 -20.22 -22.21 -44.62
CA ALA A 12 -19.48 -21.66 -45.75
C ALA A 12 -18.02 -21.47 -45.37
N LEU A 13 -17.25 -22.41 -45.75
CA LEU A 13 -15.80 -22.49 -45.86
C LEU A 13 -15.35 -21.58 -47.02
N LEU A 14 -14.47 -20.61 -46.78
CA LEU A 14 -13.62 -20.05 -47.83
C LEU A 14 -12.28 -19.60 -47.20
N LEU A 15 -11.24 -20.32 -47.56
CA LEU A 15 -9.81 -20.04 -47.38
C LEU A 15 -9.27 -19.32 -48.63
N PRO A 16 -7.99 -18.91 -48.72
CA PRO A 16 -7.48 -17.54 -48.65
C PRO A 16 -6.99 -17.08 -50.04
N PRO A 17 -6.31 -15.94 -50.11
CA PRO A 17 -5.06 -15.98 -50.86
C PRO A 17 -3.84 -15.42 -50.10
N THR A 18 -2.86 -16.22 -50.19
CA THR A 18 -1.43 -15.96 -50.04
C THR A 18 -0.90 -14.77 -50.85
N VAL A 19 0.33 -14.39 -50.44
CA VAL A 19 1.38 -13.68 -51.22
C VAL A 19 1.44 -12.18 -50.92
N LEU A 20 2.54 -11.63 -50.46
CA LEU A 20 3.86 -11.59 -51.09
C LEU A 20 4.91 -11.11 -50.10
N LEU A 21 6.06 -11.78 -50.11
CA LEU A 21 7.34 -11.30 -49.59
C LEU A 21 7.74 -9.99 -50.24
N ALA A 22 8.18 -9.03 -49.46
CA ALA A 22 9.11 -8.03 -49.93
C ALA A 22 10.21 -7.87 -48.87
N GLN A 23 11.38 -8.25 -49.32
CA GLN A 23 12.67 -8.20 -48.62
C GLN A 23 13.11 -6.77 -48.39
N SER A 24 13.90 -6.65 -47.36
CA SER A 24 14.79 -5.60 -46.87
C SER A 24 15.39 -4.66 -47.94
N PRO A 25 15.92 -3.50 -47.51
CA PRO A 25 17.32 -3.55 -47.07
C PRO A 25 17.62 -2.71 -45.83
N SER A 26 18.54 -3.22 -45.01
CA SER A 26 19.32 -2.46 -44.07
C SER A 26 20.30 -1.52 -44.82
N PRO A 27 20.60 -0.39 -44.26
CA PRO A 27 21.95 0.12 -44.37
C PRO A 27 22.60 0.30 -43.01
N GLU A 28 23.62 -0.47 -42.80
CA GLU A 28 24.98 -0.02 -42.60
C GLU A 28 25.31 0.89 -41.41
N VAL A 29 26.08 0.25 -40.55
CA VAL A 29 26.86 0.77 -39.44
C VAL A 29 27.66 2.01 -39.84
N LYS A 30 27.45 3.09 -39.10
CA LYS A 30 28.50 4.09 -38.85
C LYS A 30 28.76 4.22 -37.37
N LYS A 31 29.83 3.62 -36.99
CA LYS A 31 30.57 3.75 -35.73
C LYS A 31 31.10 5.17 -35.63
N THR A 32 30.60 5.93 -34.71
CA THR A 32 31.31 7.06 -34.12
C THR A 32 31.24 6.98 -32.63
N ALA A 33 32.38 7.01 -32.06
CA ALA A 33 32.69 6.85 -30.66
C ALA A 33 32.30 8.07 -29.84
N LYS A 34 32.09 7.79 -28.56
CA LYS A 34 32.43 8.64 -27.42
C LYS A 34 31.46 9.76 -27.06
N ALA A 35 30.67 9.50 -26.05
CA ALA A 35 30.54 10.42 -24.93
C ALA A 35 30.18 9.59 -23.70
N ASP A 36 31.08 9.60 -22.80
CA ASP A 36 30.96 9.41 -21.39
C ASP A 36 29.78 10.25 -20.89
N GLU A 37 28.64 9.65 -20.62
CA GLU A 37 27.55 10.33 -19.96
C GLU A 37 27.37 9.71 -18.60
N SER A 38 28.12 10.33 -17.71
CA SER A 38 28.00 10.31 -16.26
C SER A 38 26.58 10.00 -15.81
N ALA A 39 26.49 9.05 -14.93
CA ALA A 39 25.33 8.74 -14.12
C ALA A 39 24.64 10.02 -13.65
N LYS A 40 23.53 10.36 -14.31
CA LYS A 40 22.57 11.36 -13.83
C LYS A 40 21.92 10.73 -12.59
N PRO A 41 22.07 11.31 -11.40
CA PRO A 41 21.32 10.84 -10.26
C PRO A 41 19.85 11.02 -10.59
N SER A 42 19.10 9.95 -10.50
CA SER A 42 17.66 9.89 -10.74
C SER A 42 16.95 10.92 -9.85
N GLY A 43 16.63 12.06 -10.39
CA GLY A 43 15.91 13.15 -9.72
C GLY A 43 14.42 12.85 -9.48
N ASP A 44 13.99 11.61 -9.71
CA ASP A 44 12.58 11.21 -9.57
C ASP A 44 12.10 11.09 -8.11
N GLY A 45 13.02 10.84 -7.17
CA GLY A 45 12.66 10.67 -5.77
C GLY A 45 12.12 11.94 -5.10
N ALA A 46 12.70 13.10 -5.37
CA ALA A 46 12.26 14.36 -4.78
C ALA A 46 10.90 14.81 -5.32
N GLY A 47 10.70 14.68 -6.64
CA GLY A 47 9.43 14.99 -7.28
C GLY A 47 8.28 14.08 -6.83
N GLN A 48 8.56 12.79 -6.64
CA GLN A 48 7.58 11.82 -6.14
C GLN A 48 7.21 12.11 -4.68
N THR A 49 8.18 12.40 -3.83
CA THR A 49 7.96 12.76 -2.41
C THR A 49 7.09 14.01 -2.27
N MET A 50 7.29 15.03 -3.12
CA MET A 50 6.46 16.23 -3.14
C MET A 50 5.02 15.93 -3.57
N LYS A 51 4.83 15.10 -4.60
CA LYS A 51 3.50 14.66 -5.04
C LYS A 51 2.78 13.87 -3.93
N ASP A 52 3.47 12.95 -3.30
CA ASP A 52 2.92 12.13 -2.20
C ASP A 52 2.53 13.01 -0.99
N SER A 53 3.34 14.01 -0.65
CA SER A 53 3.03 14.96 0.42
C SER A 53 1.78 15.79 0.10
N TRP A 54 1.62 16.20 -1.16
CA TRP A 54 0.44 16.94 -1.63
C TRP A 54 -0.82 16.07 -1.58
N ILE A 55 -0.74 14.82 -2.05
CA ILE A 55 -1.84 13.84 -1.97
C ILE A 55 -2.23 13.62 -0.50
N THR A 56 -1.25 13.40 0.38
CA THR A 56 -1.49 13.23 1.82
C THR A 56 -2.24 14.41 2.43
N THR A 57 -1.85 15.64 2.07
CA THR A 57 -2.50 16.85 2.58
C THR A 57 -3.95 16.96 2.10
N LYS A 58 -4.18 16.71 0.81
CA LYS A 58 -5.55 16.69 0.25
C LYS A 58 -6.42 15.62 0.90
N ALA A 59 -5.86 14.42 1.11
CA ALA A 59 -6.58 13.33 1.73
C ALA A 59 -6.98 13.65 3.18
N LYS A 60 -6.06 14.20 3.96
CA LYS A 60 -6.36 14.65 5.34
C LYS A 60 -7.45 15.72 5.35
N LEU A 61 -7.36 16.71 4.46
CA LEU A 61 -8.35 17.77 4.36
C LEU A 61 -9.72 17.20 3.97
N ALA A 62 -9.80 16.39 2.92
CA ALA A 62 -11.05 15.79 2.45
C ALA A 62 -11.72 14.93 3.53
N LEU A 63 -10.95 14.09 4.22
CA LEU A 63 -11.45 13.29 5.34
C LEU A 63 -11.95 14.15 6.50
N THR A 64 -11.30 15.28 6.79
CA THR A 64 -11.69 16.16 7.90
C THR A 64 -12.96 16.95 7.60
N THR A 65 -13.17 17.31 6.33
CA THR A 65 -14.32 18.11 5.90
C THR A 65 -15.56 17.27 5.58
N ASP A 66 -15.38 15.97 5.30
CA ASP A 66 -16.51 15.07 5.05
C ASP A 66 -17.16 14.61 6.36
N GLY A 67 -18.42 14.97 6.57
CA GLY A 67 -19.16 14.65 7.79
C GLY A 67 -19.38 13.15 8.03
N ARG A 68 -19.12 12.30 7.04
CA ARG A 68 -19.22 10.83 7.16
C ARG A 68 -18.03 10.22 7.91
N THR A 69 -16.95 10.97 8.13
CA THR A 69 -15.73 10.49 8.80
C THR A 69 -15.37 11.35 10.01
N LYS A 70 -14.85 10.69 11.05
CA LYS A 70 -14.28 11.35 12.23
C LYS A 70 -12.75 11.36 12.09
N ALA A 71 -12.23 12.13 11.14
CA ALA A 71 -10.84 12.06 10.65
C ALA A 71 -9.75 12.22 11.74
N ARG A 72 -10.08 12.75 12.93
CA ARG A 72 -9.15 12.89 14.07
C ARG A 72 -8.47 11.58 14.49
N HIS A 73 -9.07 10.43 14.14
CA HIS A 73 -8.55 9.10 14.47
C HIS A 73 -7.98 8.37 13.25
N ILE A 74 -7.95 9.05 12.10
CA ILE A 74 -7.44 8.50 10.84
C ILE A 74 -6.06 9.09 10.55
N SER A 75 -5.07 8.23 10.47
CA SER A 75 -3.74 8.56 9.97
C SER A 75 -3.67 8.28 8.48
N VAL A 76 -3.26 9.28 7.72
CA VAL A 76 -3.11 9.20 6.26
C VAL A 76 -1.64 9.34 5.89
N GLU A 77 -1.19 8.50 5.02
CA GLU A 77 0.16 8.47 4.50
C GLU A 77 0.14 8.06 3.04
N THR A 78 1.01 8.66 2.23
CA THR A 78 1.10 8.36 0.81
C THR A 78 2.51 7.97 0.45
N GLN A 79 2.64 6.90 -0.32
CA GLN A 79 3.91 6.44 -0.87
C GLN A 79 3.67 5.91 -2.29
N GLY A 80 4.35 6.49 -3.28
CA GLY A 80 4.19 6.10 -4.67
C GLY A 80 2.74 6.20 -5.18
N ALA A 81 2.04 7.31 -4.83
CA ALA A 81 0.62 7.52 -5.13
C ALA A 81 -0.35 6.48 -4.52
N THR A 82 0.12 5.62 -3.62
CA THR A 82 -0.70 4.73 -2.80
C THR A 82 -1.01 5.41 -1.48
N VAL A 83 -2.29 5.67 -1.21
CA VAL A 83 -2.76 6.22 0.07
C VAL A 83 -3.00 5.10 1.06
N MET A 84 -2.34 5.17 2.20
CA MET A 84 -2.52 4.25 3.32
C MET A 84 -3.34 4.92 4.42
N LEU A 85 -4.49 4.32 4.75
CA LEU A 85 -5.36 4.74 5.84
C LEU A 85 -5.16 3.82 7.04
N ARG A 86 -4.81 4.38 8.21
CA ARG A 86 -4.63 3.65 9.47
C ARG A 86 -5.37 4.34 10.60
N GLY A 87 -5.61 3.61 11.66
CA GLY A 87 -6.26 4.11 12.86
C GLY A 87 -7.56 3.40 13.15
N LYS A 88 -8.44 4.09 13.88
CA LYS A 88 -9.68 3.51 14.41
C LYS A 88 -10.89 4.33 13.96
N VAL A 89 -11.90 3.66 13.45
CA VAL A 89 -13.20 4.21 13.04
C VAL A 89 -14.31 3.53 13.81
N SER A 90 -15.47 4.19 13.95
CA SER A 90 -16.55 3.68 14.79
C SER A 90 -17.41 2.63 14.09
N SER A 91 -17.40 2.59 12.76
CA SER A 91 -18.29 1.73 11.98
C SER A 91 -17.71 1.30 10.64
N MET A 92 -18.33 0.28 10.04
CA MET A 92 -18.03 -0.13 8.64
C MET A 92 -18.36 0.99 7.66
N ALA A 93 -19.43 1.75 7.90
CA ALA A 93 -19.83 2.87 7.05
C ALA A 93 -18.74 3.97 7.03
N GLU A 94 -18.20 4.32 8.20
CA GLU A 94 -17.10 5.29 8.32
C GLU A 94 -15.85 4.78 7.61
N ARG A 95 -15.51 3.48 7.75
CA ARG A 95 -14.38 2.86 7.07
C ARG A 95 -14.53 2.90 5.55
N ALA A 96 -15.72 2.58 5.04
CA ALA A 96 -16.01 2.61 3.61
C ALA A 96 -15.98 4.05 3.06
N ALA A 97 -16.57 5.01 3.78
CA ALA A 97 -16.54 6.42 3.41
C ALA A 97 -15.10 6.96 3.33
N ALA A 98 -14.25 6.62 4.30
CA ALA A 98 -12.85 7.04 4.29
C ALA A 98 -12.10 6.50 3.05
N GLU A 99 -12.38 5.28 2.65
CA GLU A 99 -11.78 4.69 1.45
C GLU A 99 -12.28 5.35 0.16
N GLU A 100 -13.57 5.58 0.05
CA GLU A 100 -14.21 6.28 -1.07
C GLU A 100 -13.63 7.69 -1.25
N ILE A 101 -13.56 8.46 -0.16
CA ILE A 101 -12.98 9.81 -0.16
C ILE A 101 -11.53 9.77 -0.64
N ALA A 102 -10.72 8.85 -0.11
CA ALA A 102 -9.33 8.74 -0.48
C ALA A 102 -9.14 8.35 -1.97
N ARG A 103 -9.98 7.47 -2.52
CA ARG A 103 -9.97 7.11 -3.95
C ARG A 103 -10.35 8.25 -4.87
N GLY A 104 -11.23 9.15 -4.42
CA GLY A 104 -11.66 10.31 -5.19
C GLY A 104 -10.61 11.41 -5.34
N ILE A 105 -9.45 11.30 -4.68
CA ILE A 105 -8.43 12.32 -4.71
C ILE A 105 -7.59 12.22 -5.96
N SER A 106 -7.48 13.32 -6.68
CA SER A 106 -6.67 13.41 -7.89
C SER A 106 -5.19 13.07 -7.60
N GLY A 107 -4.64 12.13 -8.35
CA GLY A 107 -3.28 11.65 -8.21
C GLY A 107 -3.13 10.38 -7.36
N VAL A 108 -4.20 9.86 -6.77
CA VAL A 108 -4.20 8.58 -6.06
C VAL A 108 -4.32 7.43 -7.06
N ALA A 109 -3.35 6.53 -7.05
CA ALA A 109 -3.35 5.32 -7.87
C ALA A 109 -4.05 4.14 -7.15
N SER A 110 -3.87 4.04 -5.83
CA SER A 110 -4.51 3.01 -5.02
C SER A 110 -4.71 3.45 -3.57
N VAL A 111 -5.64 2.80 -2.88
CA VAL A 111 -5.90 3.03 -1.44
C VAL A 111 -5.75 1.71 -0.70
N TYR A 112 -4.92 1.72 0.32
CA TYR A 112 -4.78 0.63 1.28
C TYR A 112 -5.48 0.99 2.58
N ASN A 113 -6.65 0.40 2.80
CA ASN A 113 -7.48 0.69 3.96
C ASN A 113 -7.19 -0.29 5.11
N ALA A 114 -6.39 0.16 6.07
CA ALA A 114 -6.00 -0.58 7.26
C ALA A 114 -6.75 -0.13 8.53
N LEU A 115 -7.83 0.64 8.37
CA LEU A 115 -8.64 1.13 9.49
C LEU A 115 -9.27 -0.02 10.27
N GLN A 116 -9.19 0.06 11.60
CA GLN A 116 -9.80 -0.88 12.53
C GLN A 116 -11.14 -0.32 13.02
N ILE A 117 -12.14 -1.20 13.11
CA ILE A 117 -13.45 -0.80 13.61
C ILE A 117 -13.45 -0.96 15.13
N VAL A 118 -13.60 0.15 15.82
CA VAL A 118 -13.67 0.23 17.28
C VAL A 118 -14.79 1.19 17.64
N PRO A 119 -15.91 0.70 18.19
CA PRO A 119 -17.00 1.54 18.66
C PRO A 119 -16.51 2.62 19.63
N ASP A 120 -17.16 3.79 19.62
CA ASP A 120 -16.69 4.96 20.39
C ASP A 120 -16.70 4.69 21.91
N ASP A 121 -17.62 3.87 22.40
CA ASP A 121 -17.71 3.44 23.81
C ASP A 121 -16.55 2.56 24.26
N GLN A 122 -15.97 1.80 23.35
CA GLN A 122 -14.82 0.89 23.63
C GLN A 122 -13.47 1.55 23.38
N ARG A 123 -13.45 2.73 22.75
CA ARG A 123 -12.24 3.35 22.26
C ARG A 123 -11.19 3.57 23.36
N LYS A 124 -11.58 4.14 24.49
CA LYS A 124 -10.65 4.37 25.62
C LYS A 124 -9.98 3.09 26.12
N THR A 125 -10.76 2.03 26.26
CA THR A 125 -10.23 0.72 26.71
C THR A 125 -9.29 0.11 25.68
N VAL A 126 -9.63 0.22 24.39
CA VAL A 126 -8.80 -0.27 23.29
C VAL A 126 -7.51 0.56 23.19
N ASP A 127 -7.60 1.88 23.33
CA ASP A 127 -6.42 2.76 23.28
C ASP A 127 -5.46 2.43 24.43
N ALA A 128 -5.92 2.30 25.66
CA ALA A 128 -5.09 1.93 26.80
C ALA A 128 -4.42 0.57 26.61
N LYS A 129 -5.13 -0.39 26.01
CA LYS A 129 -4.57 -1.70 25.67
C LYS A 129 -3.50 -1.61 24.59
N ASP A 130 -3.75 -0.83 23.54
CA ASP A 130 -2.81 -0.62 22.45
C ASP A 130 -1.54 0.08 22.94
N ASP A 131 -1.65 1.08 23.83
CA ASP A 131 -0.51 1.76 24.45
C ASP A 131 0.35 0.79 25.28
N GLY A 132 -0.30 -0.12 26.01
CA GLY A 132 0.39 -1.19 26.73
C GLY A 132 1.14 -2.14 25.80
N ILE A 133 0.51 -2.53 24.69
CA ILE A 133 1.15 -3.37 23.66
C ILE A 133 2.35 -2.65 23.04
N GLU A 134 2.19 -1.38 22.67
CA GLU A 134 3.29 -0.59 22.09
C GLU A 134 4.49 -0.47 23.04
N THR A 135 4.21 -0.27 24.34
CA THR A 135 5.24 -0.19 25.37
C THR A 135 5.99 -1.51 25.51
N ALA A 136 5.26 -2.62 25.62
CA ALA A 136 5.86 -3.96 25.75
C ALA A 136 6.70 -4.33 24.49
N ILE A 137 6.23 -3.95 23.31
CA ILE A 137 6.99 -4.16 22.07
C ILE A 137 8.26 -3.32 22.07
N ARG A 138 8.16 -2.03 22.45
CA ARG A 138 9.31 -1.12 22.49
C ARG A 138 10.40 -1.66 23.40
N GLU A 139 10.04 -2.12 24.60
CA GLU A 139 10.98 -2.73 25.54
C GLU A 139 11.66 -3.98 24.96
N ARG A 140 10.90 -4.87 24.32
CA ARG A 140 11.47 -6.06 23.69
C ARG A 140 12.43 -5.72 22.54
N LEU A 141 12.06 -4.79 21.68
CA LEU A 141 12.91 -4.39 20.56
C LEU A 141 14.20 -3.67 21.03
N MET A 142 14.11 -2.86 22.11
CA MET A 142 15.28 -2.20 22.69
C MET A 142 16.25 -3.17 23.36
N ASN A 143 15.75 -4.27 23.91
CA ASN A 143 16.54 -5.32 24.55
C ASN A 143 17.05 -6.38 23.56
N ASP A 144 16.57 -6.36 22.31
CA ASP A 144 17.00 -7.30 21.28
C ASP A 144 18.29 -6.86 20.62
N ALA A 145 19.30 -7.73 20.63
CA ALA A 145 20.65 -7.41 20.14
C ALA A 145 20.69 -7.04 18.64
N GLN A 146 19.78 -7.59 17.86
CA GLN A 146 19.72 -7.37 16.40
C GLN A 146 18.88 -6.13 16.02
N LEU A 147 17.95 -5.73 16.89
CA LEU A 147 16.94 -4.70 16.56
C LEU A 147 17.15 -3.38 17.32
N LYS A 148 17.91 -3.38 18.42
CA LYS A 148 18.14 -2.20 19.26
C LYS A 148 18.71 -0.98 18.53
N ALA A 149 19.45 -1.20 17.45
CA ALA A 149 20.04 -0.12 16.63
C ALA A 149 19.10 0.34 15.49
N ALA A 150 17.99 -0.37 15.25
CA ALA A 150 17.07 -0.05 14.17
C ALA A 150 16.06 1.02 14.59
N SER A 151 15.81 1.98 13.70
CA SER A 151 14.78 3.01 13.92
C SER A 151 13.39 2.47 13.57
N ILE A 152 12.85 1.63 14.45
CA ILE A 152 11.53 1.01 14.26
C ILE A 152 10.45 1.84 14.96
N LYS A 153 9.50 2.33 14.17
CA LYS A 153 8.27 2.95 14.66
C LYS A 153 7.22 1.88 14.85
N ILE A 154 6.58 1.86 16.00
CA ILE A 154 5.56 0.90 16.39
C ILE A 154 4.24 1.64 16.49
N ARG A 155 3.18 1.05 15.97
CA ARG A 155 1.82 1.52 16.15
C ARG A 155 0.88 0.33 16.33
N SER A 156 0.02 0.39 17.34
CA SER A 156 -1.04 -0.57 17.58
C SER A 156 -2.41 0.07 17.34
N ASP A 157 -3.23 -0.57 16.55
CA ASP A 157 -4.62 -0.17 16.32
C ASP A 157 -5.51 -1.41 16.51
N ASN A 158 -6.24 -1.48 17.63
CA ASN A 158 -7.07 -2.63 18.03
C ASN A 158 -6.28 -3.97 18.06
N SER A 159 -5.09 -3.91 18.66
CA SER A 159 -4.17 -5.06 18.76
C SER A 159 -3.56 -5.53 17.41
N VAL A 160 -3.74 -4.76 16.34
CA VAL A 160 -3.04 -4.93 15.07
C VAL A 160 -1.81 -4.03 15.07
N VAL A 161 -0.64 -4.63 15.13
CA VAL A 161 0.62 -3.89 15.22
C VAL A 161 1.20 -3.64 13.84
N THR A 162 1.57 -2.40 13.57
CA THR A 162 2.28 -1.99 12.35
C THR A 162 3.70 -1.59 12.71
N LEU A 163 4.69 -2.20 12.08
CA LEU A 163 6.11 -1.87 12.21
C LEU A 163 6.57 -1.09 10.98
N ARG A 164 7.21 0.06 11.19
CA ARG A 164 7.72 0.93 10.14
C ARG A 164 9.12 1.43 10.46
N GLY A 165 9.87 1.72 9.44
CA GLY A 165 11.25 2.22 9.57
C GLY A 165 12.19 1.46 8.67
N LYS A 166 13.48 1.50 9.00
CA LYS A 166 14.52 0.82 8.23
C LYS A 166 15.24 -0.20 9.11
N VAL A 167 15.55 -1.33 8.52
CA VAL A 167 16.41 -2.37 9.09
C VAL A 167 17.53 -2.68 8.11
N THR A 168 18.59 -3.27 8.61
CA THR A 168 19.83 -3.49 7.86
C THR A 168 19.75 -4.64 6.87
N ASP A 169 18.90 -5.63 7.15
CA ASP A 169 18.84 -6.85 6.36
C ASP A 169 17.47 -7.55 6.47
N PRO A 170 17.16 -8.48 5.54
CA PRO A 170 15.90 -9.22 5.53
C PRO A 170 15.68 -10.10 6.78
N LYS A 171 16.77 -10.59 7.42
CA LYS A 171 16.65 -11.41 8.63
C LYS A 171 16.17 -10.56 9.80
N ALA A 172 16.72 -9.34 9.97
CA ALA A 172 16.26 -8.39 10.98
C ALA A 172 14.78 -8.03 10.77
N LYS A 173 14.35 -7.89 9.49
CA LYS A 173 12.93 -7.64 9.15
C LYS A 173 12.01 -8.79 9.60
N SER A 174 12.38 -10.04 9.33
CA SER A 174 11.61 -11.21 9.76
C SER A 174 11.64 -11.36 11.27
N HIS A 175 12.82 -11.23 11.89
CA HIS A 175 13.01 -11.32 13.32
C HIS A 175 12.15 -10.30 14.10
N ALA A 176 12.07 -9.07 13.63
CA ALA A 176 11.20 -8.06 14.22
C ALA A 176 9.72 -8.52 14.27
N SER A 177 9.23 -9.16 13.21
CA SER A 177 7.88 -9.72 13.21
C SER A 177 7.69 -10.82 14.25
N ASP A 178 8.68 -11.68 14.41
CA ASP A 178 8.60 -12.82 15.34
C ASP A 178 8.63 -12.34 16.79
N VAL A 179 9.51 -11.38 17.12
CA VAL A 179 9.57 -10.73 18.44
C VAL A 179 8.23 -10.09 18.79
N VAL A 180 7.62 -9.38 17.85
CA VAL A 180 6.35 -8.68 18.08
C VAL A 180 5.17 -9.62 18.18
N ARG A 181 5.11 -10.70 17.40
CA ARG A 181 4.07 -11.74 17.53
C ARG A 181 4.08 -12.42 18.90
N GLY A 182 5.25 -12.52 19.53
CA GLY A 182 5.38 -13.08 20.87
C GLY A 182 4.92 -12.17 22.01
N VAL A 183 4.46 -10.93 21.72
CA VAL A 183 3.97 -10.01 22.76
C VAL A 183 2.52 -10.32 23.10
N PRO A 184 2.17 -10.51 24.39
CA PRO A 184 0.79 -10.74 24.81
C PRO A 184 -0.14 -9.61 24.34
N GLY A 185 -1.30 -9.99 23.80
CA GLY A 185 -2.30 -9.05 23.34
C GLY A 185 -2.20 -8.65 21.85
N VAL A 186 -1.10 -8.99 21.17
CA VAL A 186 -0.97 -8.78 19.72
C VAL A 186 -1.82 -9.80 18.97
N LYS A 187 -2.73 -9.33 18.12
CA LYS A 187 -3.57 -10.18 17.26
C LYS A 187 -2.91 -10.44 15.91
N SER A 188 -2.28 -9.42 15.33
CA SER A 188 -1.57 -9.54 14.05
C SER A 188 -0.49 -8.48 13.90
N VAL A 189 0.50 -8.77 13.06
CA VAL A 189 1.63 -7.89 12.77
C VAL A 189 1.67 -7.56 11.30
N ARG A 190 1.74 -6.27 10.99
CA ARG A 190 2.02 -5.73 9.65
C ARG A 190 3.44 -5.22 9.63
N ASN A 191 4.28 -5.89 8.86
CA ASN A 191 5.69 -5.54 8.76
C ASN A 191 5.94 -4.71 7.50
N GLU A 192 6.00 -3.39 7.69
CA GLU A 192 6.28 -2.40 6.64
C GLU A 192 7.70 -1.83 6.78
N LEU A 193 8.62 -2.60 7.37
CA LEU A 193 10.02 -2.24 7.45
C LEU A 193 10.66 -2.26 6.06
N ALA A 194 11.41 -1.21 5.73
CA ALA A 194 12.25 -1.13 4.54
C ALA A 194 13.66 -1.64 4.85
N LEU A 195 14.38 -2.04 3.82
CA LEU A 195 15.81 -2.37 3.84
C LEU A 195 16.65 -1.14 3.53
#